data_f727511a8df567e1b4eaa5a5d3e07c3d
#
_entry.id   f727511a8df567e1b4eaa5a5d3e07c3d
#
_cell.length_a   1.000
_cell.length_b   1.000
_cell.length_c   1.000
_cell.angle_alpha   90.00
_cell.angle_beta   90.00
_cell.angle_gamma   90.00
#
_symmetry.space_group_name_H-M   'P 1'
#
loop_
_entity.id
_entity.type
_entity.pdbx_description
1 polymer ?
#
loop_
_entity_poly.entity_id
_entity_poly.type
_entity_poly.pdbx_seq_one_letter_code
_entity_poly.pdbx_strand_id
1 'polypeptide(L)'
;MNKKKNPGNFLIALAFLGLVLLSGCMQGEDVNEGENISNQTELELGDYGGYQIVNRYPHDPTCYSQGLIYRDGIFYESCGLYGQSSLRKVDPESGEVLQETSLGDQYFAEGLMELDGLLYQLTWQEGIAFVYNMDDLTNVGQFSYSTQGWGLTSNGSGLILSDGSNKLFWIDPANGFVHKETPVTWQGQPIDYLNELEYVNGMIFANIYLTDQIAIIDTETGLVETMLDMRGLRPEENLSVTGEVLNGIAYDEENGRLFVTGKHWKWLYEITLNPISQPALPTETPLPSATPPLPVDLRP
;
A
#
# COMPACT_ATOMS: atom_id res chain seq x y z
N MET A 1 44.52 -37.19 38.99
CA MET A 1 44.00 -37.21 40.39
C MET A 1 42.62 -36.56 40.34
N ASN A 2 41.56 -37.42 40.35
CA ASN A 2 40.63 -37.64 41.44
C ASN A 2 39.88 -36.37 41.91
N LYS A 3 38.55 -36.28 41.95
CA LYS A 3 37.37 -37.16 42.08
C LYS A 3 36.12 -36.32 41.72
N LYS A 4 35.19 -36.79 40.91
CA LYS A 4 33.84 -37.30 41.15
C LYS A 4 33.09 -36.80 42.38
N LYS A 5 31.88 -36.24 42.22
CA LYS A 5 30.61 -36.79 42.77
C LYS A 5 29.36 -35.96 42.29
N ASN A 6 28.42 -36.65 41.68
CA ASN A 6 26.98 -36.52 41.65
C ASN A 6 26.38 -37.26 42.87
N PRO A 7 25.05 -37.36 43.11
CA PRO A 7 23.82 -36.68 42.68
C PRO A 7 22.87 -36.36 43.88
N GLY A 8 21.68 -35.85 43.61
CA GLY A 8 20.58 -35.77 44.58
C GLY A 8 19.23 -35.49 44.00
N ASN A 9 18.52 -36.55 43.64
CA ASN A 9 17.08 -36.56 43.40
C ASN A 9 16.31 -36.29 44.69
N PHE A 10 15.20 -35.56 44.62
CA PHE A 10 14.07 -35.79 45.54
C PHE A 10 12.75 -35.64 44.82
N LEU A 11 11.99 -36.70 44.95
CA LEU A 11 10.62 -36.94 44.49
C LEU A 11 9.62 -36.71 45.64
N ILE A 12 8.32 -36.63 45.31
CA ILE A 12 7.10 -36.91 46.11
C ILE A 12 6.51 -35.63 46.78
N ALA A 13 5.23 -35.29 46.67
CA ALA A 13 4.06 -36.14 46.89
C ALA A 13 2.76 -35.54 46.29
N LEU A 14 1.92 -36.43 45.87
CA LEU A 14 0.47 -36.26 45.62
C LEU A 14 -0.30 -36.00 46.91
N ALA A 15 -1.37 -35.20 46.87
CA ALA A 15 -2.49 -35.36 47.77
C ALA A 15 -3.83 -35.07 47.02
N PHE A 16 -4.73 -35.98 47.28
CA PHE A 16 -6.05 -36.21 46.72
C PHE A 16 -7.18 -35.43 47.43
N LEU A 17 -8.27 -35.27 46.72
CA LEU A 17 -9.68 -35.34 47.18
C LEU A 17 -10.39 -34.09 47.65
N GLY A 18 -11.55 -33.88 47.04
CA GLY A 18 -12.66 -33.11 47.59
C GLY A 18 -13.79 -32.80 46.56
N LEU A 19 -14.57 -33.84 46.25
CA LEU A 19 -15.80 -33.75 45.46
C LEU A 19 -16.93 -33.18 46.34
N VAL A 20 -17.55 -32.05 45.96
CA VAL A 20 -18.88 -31.69 46.46
C VAL A 20 -19.76 -31.28 45.27
N LEU A 21 -20.75 -32.13 44.99
CA LEU A 21 -21.89 -31.87 44.12
C LEU A 21 -22.86 -30.99 44.88
N LEU A 22 -23.25 -29.85 44.32
CA LEU A 22 -24.50 -29.15 44.61
C LEU A 22 -25.15 -28.74 43.29
N SER A 23 -26.24 -29.41 42.99
CA SER A 23 -27.20 -29.06 41.94
C SER A 23 -27.94 -27.78 42.29
N GLY A 24 -27.90 -26.83 41.39
CA GLY A 24 -28.74 -25.65 41.39
C GLY A 24 -29.15 -25.29 39.99
N CYS A 25 -30.36 -25.58 39.60
CA CYS A 25 -30.99 -25.03 38.39
C CYS A 25 -31.00 -23.51 38.47
N MET A 26 -30.45 -22.85 37.48
CA MET A 26 -30.83 -21.49 37.10
C MET A 26 -30.81 -21.37 35.57
N GLN A 27 -31.87 -20.71 35.12
CA GLN A 27 -32.30 -20.46 33.76
C GLN A 27 -31.22 -19.92 32.84
N GLY A 28 -31.32 -20.36 31.58
CA GLY A 28 -30.49 -19.83 30.49
C GLY A 28 -30.77 -18.36 30.24
N GLU A 29 -29.73 -17.57 30.26
CA GLU A 29 -29.64 -16.35 29.48
C GLU A 29 -28.85 -16.69 28.21
N ASP A 30 -29.55 -16.59 27.08
CA ASP A 30 -28.94 -16.65 25.75
C ASP A 30 -27.89 -15.55 25.64
N VAL A 31 -26.65 -15.92 25.82
CA VAL A 31 -25.50 -15.08 25.40
C VAL A 31 -25.45 -15.19 23.90
N ASN A 32 -26.00 -14.18 23.26
CA ASN A 32 -25.84 -13.91 21.85
C ASN A 32 -24.33 -13.80 21.59
N GLU A 33 -23.70 -14.84 21.06
CA GLU A 33 -22.39 -14.78 20.48
C GLU A 33 -22.50 -13.82 19.30
N GLY A 34 -22.18 -12.57 19.55
CA GLY A 34 -21.97 -11.58 18.48
C GLY A 34 -20.91 -12.09 17.56
N GLU A 35 -21.34 -12.50 16.37
CA GLU A 35 -20.46 -12.69 15.23
C GLU A 35 -19.62 -11.40 15.08
N ASN A 36 -18.37 -11.52 15.43
CA ASN A 36 -17.37 -10.51 15.12
C ASN A 36 -17.09 -10.66 13.62
N ILE A 37 -18.01 -10.14 12.79
CA ILE A 37 -17.78 -9.96 11.38
C ILE A 37 -16.72 -8.87 11.32
N SER A 38 -15.48 -9.27 11.16
CA SER A 38 -14.45 -8.37 10.65
C SER A 38 -14.94 -7.95 9.25
N ASN A 39 -15.60 -6.80 9.18
CA ASN A 39 -15.81 -6.12 7.92
C ASN A 39 -14.41 -5.70 7.41
N GLN A 40 -13.75 -6.62 6.75
CA GLN A 40 -12.67 -6.26 5.84
C GLN A 40 -13.34 -5.45 4.74
N THR A 41 -13.22 -4.14 4.84
CA THR A 41 -13.68 -3.25 3.80
C THR A 41 -12.58 -3.24 2.74
N GLU A 42 -12.66 -4.19 1.81
CA GLU A 42 -11.87 -4.13 0.59
C GLU A 42 -12.07 -2.75 -0.04
N LEU A 43 -10.99 -2.09 -0.44
CA LEU A 43 -11.06 -0.79 -1.10
C LEU A 43 -11.78 -0.99 -2.44
N GLU A 44 -13.06 -0.61 -2.51
CA GLU A 44 -13.84 -0.77 -3.73
C GLU A 44 -13.32 0.19 -4.81
N LEU A 45 -13.12 -0.34 -6.03
CA LEU A 45 -12.78 0.46 -7.19
C LEU A 45 -13.94 1.37 -7.56
N GLY A 46 -13.70 2.67 -7.64
CA GLY A 46 -14.73 3.66 -7.96
C GLY A 46 -14.17 5.09 -8.04
N ASP A 47 -15.03 6.02 -8.41
CA ASP A 47 -14.70 7.45 -8.34
C ASP A 47 -14.63 7.90 -6.87
N TYR A 48 -13.53 8.53 -6.49
CA TYR A 48 -13.32 9.03 -5.12
C TYR A 48 -13.35 10.55 -5.09
N GLY A 49 -14.12 11.11 -4.16
CA GLY A 49 -14.28 12.57 -3.95
C GLY A 49 -13.31 13.17 -2.94
N GLY A 50 -12.40 12.38 -2.40
CA GLY A 50 -11.46 12.83 -1.38
C GLY A 50 -11.05 11.71 -0.43
N TYR A 51 -10.48 12.08 0.72
CA TYR A 51 -10.02 11.14 1.73
C TYR A 51 -10.41 11.60 3.14
N GLN A 52 -10.28 10.69 4.10
CA GLN A 52 -10.31 10.97 5.54
C GLN A 52 -9.08 10.39 6.20
N ILE A 53 -8.50 11.11 7.15
CA ILE A 53 -7.41 10.59 7.98
C ILE A 53 -8.03 9.69 9.04
N VAL A 54 -7.64 8.42 9.04
CA VAL A 54 -8.05 7.42 10.04
C VAL A 54 -7.09 7.47 11.22
N ASN A 55 -5.78 7.49 10.93
CA ASN A 55 -4.73 7.51 11.93
C ASN A 55 -3.49 8.21 11.39
N ARG A 56 -2.52 8.48 12.26
CA ARG A 56 -1.19 8.96 11.89
C ARG A 56 -0.14 8.28 12.76
N TYR A 57 0.97 7.95 12.14
CA TYR A 57 2.09 7.24 12.75
C TYR A 57 3.33 8.12 12.71
N PRO A 58 4.23 8.02 13.70
CA PRO A 58 5.51 8.72 13.63
C PRO A 58 6.30 8.29 12.39
N HIS A 59 6.95 9.25 11.74
CA HIS A 59 7.81 9.02 10.59
C HIS A 59 9.11 9.79 10.77
N ASP A 60 10.23 9.21 10.35
CA ASP A 60 11.56 9.82 10.49
C ASP A 60 11.78 10.91 9.44
N PRO A 61 11.80 12.21 9.82
CA PRO A 61 11.98 13.30 8.87
C PRO A 61 13.38 13.36 8.25
N THR A 62 14.30 12.49 8.62
CA THR A 62 15.58 12.34 7.93
C THR A 62 15.46 11.52 6.64
N CYS A 63 14.38 10.76 6.47
CA CYS A 63 14.10 10.02 5.24
C CYS A 63 13.58 10.95 4.15
N TYR A 64 14.28 11.00 3.03
CA TYR A 64 13.78 11.57 1.78
C TYR A 64 13.04 10.44 1.04
N SER A 65 11.79 10.19 1.43
CA SER A 65 11.00 9.02 1.03
C SER A 65 10.82 8.94 -0.49
N GLN A 66 11.23 7.81 -1.05
CA GLN A 66 11.18 7.53 -2.49
C GLN A 66 10.43 6.23 -2.80
N GLY A 67 10.23 5.37 -1.83
CA GLY A 67 9.43 4.16 -1.94
C GLY A 67 8.97 3.70 -0.57
N LEU A 68 7.75 3.22 -0.47
CA LEU A 68 7.11 2.78 0.77
C LEU A 68 6.34 1.49 0.53
N ILE A 69 6.51 0.51 1.41
CA ILE A 69 5.74 -0.75 1.40
C ILE A 69 5.29 -1.05 2.82
N TYR A 70 4.11 -1.61 2.96
CA TYR A 70 3.65 -2.23 4.20
C TYR A 70 3.48 -3.75 4.00
N ARG A 71 4.16 -4.55 4.82
CA ARG A 71 4.04 -6.02 4.83
C ARG A 71 4.21 -6.56 6.24
N ASP A 72 3.34 -7.48 6.63
CA ASP A 72 3.43 -8.24 7.90
C ASP A 72 3.62 -7.35 9.14
N GLY A 73 2.95 -6.19 9.20
CA GLY A 73 3.06 -5.27 10.32
C GLY A 73 4.30 -4.39 10.33
N ILE A 74 5.06 -4.31 9.23
CA ILE A 74 6.30 -3.54 9.10
C ILE A 74 6.21 -2.62 7.89
N PHE A 75 6.70 -1.39 8.02
CA PHE A 75 7.01 -0.55 6.87
C PHE A 75 8.42 -0.83 6.37
N TYR A 76 8.56 -0.88 5.04
CA TYR A 76 9.85 -0.87 4.37
C TYR A 76 9.94 0.44 3.60
N GLU A 77 11.04 1.16 3.79
CA GLU A 77 11.24 2.47 3.17
C GLU A 77 12.52 2.53 2.37
N SER A 78 12.43 3.12 1.20
CA SER A 78 13.56 3.57 0.39
C SER A 78 13.77 5.06 0.60
N CYS A 79 14.86 5.43 1.27
CA CYS A 79 15.24 6.82 1.52
C CYS A 79 16.30 7.24 0.51
N GLY A 80 16.04 8.30 -0.29
CA GLY A 80 16.97 8.84 -1.29
C GLY A 80 17.97 9.83 -0.69
N LEU A 81 18.75 10.42 -1.53
CA LEU A 81 19.87 11.38 -1.41
C LEU A 81 21.25 10.71 -1.52
N TYR A 82 22.09 11.24 -2.42
CA TYR A 82 23.47 10.78 -2.55
C TYR A 82 24.24 10.85 -1.23
N GLY A 83 24.93 9.77 -0.88
CA GLY A 83 25.67 9.63 0.37
C GLY A 83 24.80 9.39 1.62
N GLN A 84 23.48 9.30 1.46
CA GLN A 84 22.54 9.07 2.56
C GLN A 84 21.47 8.03 2.22
N SER A 85 21.50 7.49 1.01
CA SER A 85 20.49 6.54 0.53
C SER A 85 20.51 5.25 1.33
N SER A 86 19.32 4.78 1.72
CA SER A 86 19.17 3.56 2.51
C SER A 86 17.86 2.82 2.21
N LEU A 87 17.85 1.55 2.59
CA LEU A 87 16.66 0.71 2.71
C LEU A 87 16.43 0.40 4.19
N ARG A 88 15.23 0.62 4.67
CA ARG A 88 14.88 0.53 6.10
C ARG A 88 13.71 -0.40 6.36
N LYS A 89 13.72 -1.07 7.52
CA LYS A 89 12.55 -1.63 8.19
C LYS A 89 12.15 -0.72 9.33
N VAL A 90 10.89 -0.36 9.40
CA VAL A 90 10.39 0.62 10.36
C VAL A 90 9.18 0.05 11.11
N ASP A 91 9.20 0.16 12.42
CA ASP A 91 8.05 -0.18 13.26
C ASP A 91 6.93 0.86 13.09
N PRO A 92 5.72 0.46 12.72
CA PRO A 92 4.64 1.40 12.41
C PRO A 92 4.21 2.26 13.58
N GLU A 93 4.18 1.71 14.80
CA GLU A 93 3.62 2.39 15.97
C GLU A 93 4.58 3.44 16.54
N SER A 94 5.88 3.13 16.53
CA SER A 94 6.90 4.01 17.11
C SER A 94 7.65 4.86 16.07
N GLY A 95 7.64 4.45 14.79
CA GLY A 95 8.51 5.03 13.76
C GLY A 95 10.00 4.67 13.94
N GLU A 96 10.31 3.70 14.82
CA GLU A 96 11.68 3.27 15.07
C GLU A 96 12.23 2.48 13.87
N VAL A 97 13.45 2.80 13.45
CA VAL A 97 14.17 2.03 12.43
C VAL A 97 14.70 0.75 13.05
N LEU A 98 14.06 -0.37 12.76
CA LEU A 98 14.40 -1.69 13.27
C LEU A 98 15.67 -2.25 12.61
N GLN A 99 15.84 -1.97 11.33
CA GLN A 99 16.98 -2.40 10.54
C GLN A 99 17.20 -1.44 9.37
N GLU A 100 18.47 -1.21 9.01
CA GLU A 100 18.85 -0.34 7.89
C GLU A 100 20.02 -0.92 7.10
N THR A 101 19.97 -0.77 5.79
CA THR A 101 21.08 -1.06 4.88
C THR A 101 21.34 0.16 4.02
N SER A 102 22.55 0.72 4.12
CA SER A 102 22.95 1.89 3.32
C SER A 102 23.38 1.48 1.91
N LEU A 103 23.07 2.32 0.92
CA LEU A 103 23.63 2.21 -0.42
C LEU A 103 24.99 2.92 -0.48
N GLY A 104 25.79 2.59 -1.50
CA GLY A 104 27.03 3.35 -1.77
C GLY A 104 26.74 4.81 -2.10
N ASP A 105 27.65 5.71 -1.73
CA ASP A 105 27.50 7.18 -1.84
C ASP A 105 27.15 7.67 -3.25
N GLN A 106 27.48 6.87 -4.28
CA GLN A 106 27.23 7.17 -5.69
C GLN A 106 25.79 6.86 -6.13
N TYR A 107 24.97 6.25 -5.28
CA TYR A 107 23.61 5.87 -5.64
C TYR A 107 22.59 6.78 -4.95
N PHE A 108 21.57 7.16 -5.71
CA PHE A 108 20.39 7.80 -5.18
C PHE A 108 19.27 6.78 -5.19
N ALA A 109 18.83 6.30 -4.01
CA ALA A 109 17.76 5.33 -3.88
C ALA A 109 16.41 5.93 -4.27
N GLU A 110 15.60 5.14 -4.96
CA GLU A 110 14.29 5.50 -5.49
C GLU A 110 13.25 4.44 -5.13
N GLY A 111 12.29 4.19 -5.99
CA GLY A 111 11.17 3.29 -5.79
C GLY A 111 11.53 1.94 -5.21
N LEU A 112 10.64 1.39 -4.41
CA LEU A 112 10.82 0.13 -3.69
C LEU A 112 9.58 -0.76 -3.87
N MET A 113 9.78 -2.06 -4.12
CA MET A 113 8.67 -3.02 -4.16
C MET A 113 9.11 -4.40 -3.69
N GLU A 114 8.20 -5.11 -3.04
CA GLU A 114 8.33 -6.53 -2.71
C GLU A 114 7.72 -7.41 -3.81
N LEU A 115 8.42 -8.47 -4.18
CA LEU A 115 7.88 -9.53 -5.03
C LEU A 115 8.56 -10.86 -4.67
N ASP A 116 7.76 -11.87 -4.36
CA ASP A 116 8.23 -13.23 -4.04
C ASP A 116 9.27 -13.29 -2.89
N GLY A 117 9.11 -12.46 -1.85
CA GLY A 117 10.00 -12.41 -0.68
C GLY A 117 11.31 -11.65 -0.93
N LEU A 118 11.42 -10.98 -2.06
CA LEU A 118 12.55 -10.12 -2.42
C LEU A 118 12.11 -8.65 -2.48
N LEU A 119 12.97 -7.76 -2.01
CA LEU A 119 12.80 -6.32 -2.16
C LEU A 119 13.62 -5.83 -3.33
N TYR A 120 12.99 -5.06 -4.19
CA TYR A 120 13.60 -4.42 -5.37
C TYR A 120 13.67 -2.92 -5.12
N GLN A 121 14.86 -2.35 -5.07
CA GLN A 121 15.09 -0.93 -4.84
C GLN A 121 15.76 -0.31 -6.07
N LEU A 122 15.11 0.68 -6.67
CA LEU A 122 15.63 1.41 -7.82
C LEU A 122 16.69 2.44 -7.41
N THR A 123 17.46 2.89 -8.40
CA THR A 123 18.31 4.08 -8.32
C THR A 123 17.88 5.12 -9.36
N TRP A 124 18.07 6.42 -9.09
CA TRP A 124 17.56 7.49 -9.95
C TRP A 124 18.13 7.47 -11.37
N GLN A 125 19.40 7.79 -11.52
CA GLN A 125 20.07 7.95 -12.84
C GLN A 125 21.04 6.82 -13.15
N GLU A 126 21.38 6.01 -12.17
CA GLU A 126 22.36 4.95 -12.31
C GLU A 126 21.80 3.74 -13.06
N GLY A 127 20.47 3.62 -13.19
CA GLY A 127 19.82 2.56 -13.96
C GLY A 127 20.07 1.16 -13.38
N ILE A 128 20.21 1.08 -12.06
CA ILE A 128 20.44 -0.17 -11.33
C ILE A 128 19.31 -0.38 -10.33
N ALA A 129 18.74 -1.57 -10.32
CA ALA A 129 17.88 -2.06 -9.26
C ALA A 129 18.66 -3.03 -8.39
N PHE A 130 18.75 -2.74 -7.10
CA PHE A 130 19.29 -3.67 -6.11
C PHE A 130 18.20 -4.63 -5.64
N VAL A 131 18.58 -5.88 -5.38
CA VAL A 131 17.69 -6.93 -4.91
C VAL A 131 18.14 -7.39 -3.54
N TYR A 132 17.22 -7.38 -2.57
CA TYR A 132 17.51 -7.77 -1.20
C TYR A 132 16.59 -8.90 -0.76
N ASN A 133 17.08 -9.75 0.13
CA ASN A 133 16.23 -10.64 0.90
C ASN A 133 15.39 -9.80 1.87
N MET A 134 14.07 -10.01 1.89
CA MET A 134 13.15 -9.23 2.70
C MET A 134 13.37 -9.45 4.21
N ASP A 135 13.78 -10.66 4.64
CA ASP A 135 13.90 -11.00 6.06
C ASP A 135 15.04 -10.27 6.76
N ASP A 136 16.20 -10.12 6.09
CA ASP A 136 17.43 -9.62 6.71
C ASP A 136 18.09 -8.44 5.98
N LEU A 137 17.44 -7.92 4.93
CA LEU A 137 17.94 -6.85 4.04
C LEU A 137 19.33 -7.14 3.44
N THR A 138 19.73 -8.41 3.35
CA THR A 138 20.96 -8.79 2.67
C THR A 138 20.81 -8.60 1.18
N ASN A 139 21.75 -7.88 0.54
CA ASN A 139 21.78 -7.75 -0.92
C ASN A 139 22.09 -9.12 -1.56
N VAL A 140 21.20 -9.61 -2.40
CA VAL A 140 21.30 -10.92 -3.07
C VAL A 140 21.52 -10.79 -4.58
N GLY A 141 21.43 -9.58 -5.13
CA GLY A 141 21.64 -9.36 -6.56
C GLY A 141 21.33 -7.95 -7.01
N GLN A 142 21.42 -7.74 -8.30
CA GLN A 142 21.05 -6.51 -8.98
C GLN A 142 20.80 -6.78 -10.47
N PHE A 143 20.02 -5.90 -11.10
CA PHE A 143 19.91 -5.83 -12.56
C PHE A 143 19.96 -4.38 -13.04
N SER A 144 20.12 -4.17 -14.36
CA SER A 144 20.10 -2.84 -14.96
C SER A 144 18.82 -2.61 -15.75
N TYR A 145 18.35 -1.38 -15.79
CA TYR A 145 17.24 -0.92 -16.62
C TYR A 145 17.64 0.35 -17.39
N SER A 146 16.86 0.75 -18.40
CA SER A 146 17.32 1.72 -19.43
C SER A 146 16.74 3.13 -19.29
N THR A 147 15.88 3.37 -18.29
CA THR A 147 15.29 4.68 -17.99
C THR A 147 15.84 5.25 -16.69
N GLN A 148 15.37 6.41 -16.25
CA GLN A 148 15.50 6.78 -14.85
C GLN A 148 14.61 5.87 -14.01
N GLY A 149 14.95 5.67 -12.74
CA GLY A 149 14.08 5.01 -11.78
C GLY A 149 13.45 6.06 -10.88
N TRP A 150 12.11 6.08 -10.78
CA TRP A 150 11.38 6.93 -9.84
C TRP A 150 10.53 6.06 -8.92
N GLY A 151 9.33 5.67 -9.30
CA GLY A 151 8.49 4.77 -8.52
C GLY A 151 8.59 3.32 -8.98
N LEU A 152 8.21 2.40 -8.11
CA LEU A 152 8.17 0.98 -8.40
C LEU A 152 6.99 0.34 -7.67
N THR A 153 6.24 -0.50 -8.37
CA THR A 153 5.20 -1.35 -7.78
C THR A 153 5.14 -2.70 -8.49
N SER A 154 4.23 -3.58 -8.08
CA SER A 154 4.04 -4.90 -8.68
C SER A 154 2.55 -5.27 -8.74
N ASN A 155 2.16 -5.96 -9.81
CA ASN A 155 0.85 -6.60 -9.90
C ASN A 155 0.88 -8.08 -9.48
N GLY A 156 1.93 -8.52 -8.79
CA GLY A 156 2.15 -9.91 -8.38
C GLY A 156 2.77 -10.81 -9.44
N SER A 157 2.91 -10.36 -10.70
CA SER A 157 3.53 -11.15 -11.78
C SER A 157 4.78 -10.50 -12.40
N GLY A 158 5.04 -9.24 -12.11
CA GLY A 158 6.17 -8.47 -12.59
C GLY A 158 6.21 -7.09 -11.95
N LEU A 159 7.25 -6.35 -12.26
CA LEU A 159 7.46 -5.01 -11.72
C LEU A 159 6.94 -3.94 -12.68
N ILE A 160 6.45 -2.84 -12.13
CA ILE A 160 5.96 -1.68 -12.89
C ILE A 160 6.69 -0.45 -12.38
N LEU A 161 7.40 0.23 -13.27
CA LEU A 161 8.28 1.35 -12.98
C LEU A 161 7.73 2.65 -13.58
N SER A 162 7.89 3.77 -12.89
CA SER A 162 7.79 5.13 -13.41
C SER A 162 9.18 5.76 -13.56
N ASP A 163 9.33 6.75 -14.47
CA ASP A 163 10.59 7.45 -14.73
C ASP A 163 10.44 8.98 -14.79
N GLY A 164 9.30 9.48 -14.27
CA GLY A 164 8.95 10.89 -14.34
C GLY A 164 8.30 11.34 -15.65
N SER A 165 8.25 10.47 -16.67
CA SER A 165 7.43 10.71 -17.86
C SER A 165 5.96 10.34 -17.62
N ASN A 166 5.15 10.49 -18.67
CA ASN A 166 3.75 10.01 -18.68
C ASN A 166 3.62 8.53 -19.01
N LYS A 167 4.58 7.69 -18.64
CA LYS A 167 4.56 6.26 -18.97
C LYS A 167 4.81 5.41 -17.73
N LEU A 168 4.17 4.24 -17.74
CA LEU A 168 4.49 3.12 -16.86
C LEU A 168 5.22 2.06 -17.67
N PHE A 169 6.32 1.53 -17.11
CA PHE A 169 7.17 0.53 -17.74
C PHE A 169 7.03 -0.80 -17.02
N TRP A 170 6.60 -1.81 -17.75
CA TRP A 170 6.46 -3.18 -17.23
C TRP A 170 7.76 -3.92 -17.47
N ILE A 171 8.43 -4.30 -16.39
CA ILE A 171 9.78 -4.87 -16.45
C ILE A 171 9.82 -6.29 -15.87
N ASP A 172 10.66 -7.12 -16.47
CA ASP A 172 10.96 -8.46 -15.98
C ASP A 172 11.90 -8.36 -14.76
N PRO A 173 11.49 -8.84 -13.56
CA PRO A 173 12.30 -8.74 -12.35
C PRO A 173 13.62 -9.52 -12.41
N ALA A 174 13.75 -10.49 -13.33
CA ALA A 174 14.97 -11.27 -13.46
C ALA A 174 16.10 -10.52 -14.16
N ASN A 175 15.80 -9.52 -15.01
CA ASN A 175 16.81 -8.89 -15.87
C ASN A 175 16.55 -7.42 -16.21
N GLY A 176 15.46 -6.81 -15.75
CA GLY A 176 15.09 -5.42 -16.00
C GLY A 176 14.62 -5.12 -17.43
N PHE A 177 14.29 -6.16 -18.22
CA PHE A 177 13.82 -5.97 -19.59
C PHE A 177 12.41 -5.37 -19.61
N VAL A 178 12.25 -4.25 -20.30
CA VAL A 178 10.95 -3.62 -20.53
C VAL A 178 10.21 -4.39 -21.62
N HIS A 179 9.09 -5.01 -21.28
CA HIS A 179 8.27 -5.76 -22.24
C HIS A 179 6.96 -5.07 -22.63
N LYS A 180 6.53 -4.05 -21.86
CA LYS A 180 5.34 -3.24 -22.15
C LYS A 180 5.56 -1.81 -21.65
N GLU A 181 5.06 -0.83 -22.40
CA GLU A 181 4.92 0.57 -21.96
C GLU A 181 3.43 0.93 -22.02
N THR A 182 2.94 1.61 -20.97
CA THR A 182 1.56 2.09 -20.91
C THR A 182 1.58 3.61 -20.77
N PRO A 183 1.13 4.37 -21.76
CA PRO A 183 1.02 5.83 -21.65
C PRO A 183 -0.13 6.18 -20.70
N VAL A 184 0.11 7.14 -19.81
CA VAL A 184 -0.86 7.61 -18.82
C VAL A 184 -1.47 8.93 -19.28
N THR A 185 -2.79 9.01 -19.24
CA THR A 185 -3.52 10.21 -19.65
C THR A 185 -4.67 10.53 -18.70
N TRP A 186 -4.96 11.80 -18.54
CA TRP A 186 -6.12 12.32 -17.82
C TRP A 186 -6.89 13.28 -18.70
N GLN A 187 -8.19 13.03 -18.91
CA GLN A 187 -9.04 13.86 -19.77
C GLN A 187 -8.46 14.06 -21.18
N GLY A 188 -7.80 13.01 -21.70
CA GLY A 188 -7.18 13.01 -23.01
C GLY A 188 -5.84 13.74 -23.13
N GLN A 189 -5.26 14.19 -22.01
CA GLN A 189 -3.94 14.82 -21.97
C GLN A 189 -2.94 13.91 -21.23
N PRO A 190 -1.66 13.85 -21.66
CA PRO A 190 -0.62 13.12 -20.95
C PRO A 190 -0.40 13.70 -19.55
N ILE A 191 -0.09 12.86 -18.58
CA ILE A 191 0.26 13.23 -17.21
C ILE A 191 1.71 12.86 -16.94
N ASP A 192 2.59 13.84 -16.97
CA ASP A 192 4.00 13.70 -16.63
C ASP A 192 4.22 13.73 -15.10
N TYR A 193 5.45 13.45 -14.69
CA TYR A 193 5.90 13.46 -13.31
C TYR A 193 5.33 12.33 -12.46
N LEU A 194 4.97 11.20 -13.07
CA LEU A 194 4.64 9.98 -12.33
C LEU A 194 5.83 9.59 -11.47
N ASN A 195 5.61 9.46 -10.16
CA ASN A 195 6.67 9.19 -9.19
C ASN A 195 6.37 7.90 -8.42
N GLU A 196 6.34 7.94 -7.11
CA GLU A 196 6.11 6.77 -6.28
C GLU A 196 4.77 6.11 -6.62
N LEU A 197 4.76 4.76 -6.63
CA LEU A 197 3.67 3.94 -7.16
C LEU A 197 3.25 2.88 -6.16
N GLU A 198 1.93 2.64 -6.05
CA GLU A 198 1.37 1.50 -5.34
C GLU A 198 0.26 0.82 -6.15
N TYR A 199 0.31 -0.51 -6.23
CA TYR A 199 -0.73 -1.29 -6.89
C TYR A 199 -1.82 -1.70 -5.91
N VAL A 200 -3.05 -1.28 -6.17
CA VAL A 200 -4.20 -1.51 -5.30
C VAL A 200 -5.36 -2.03 -6.13
N ASN A 201 -5.75 -3.28 -5.97
CA ASN A 201 -6.95 -3.88 -6.56
C ASN A 201 -7.12 -3.60 -8.07
N GLY A 202 -6.07 -3.77 -8.86
CA GLY A 202 -6.11 -3.56 -10.33
C GLY A 202 -5.81 -2.14 -10.78
N MET A 203 -5.68 -1.19 -9.87
CA MET A 203 -5.33 0.20 -10.15
C MET A 203 -3.92 0.52 -9.68
N ILE A 204 -3.27 1.50 -10.28
CA ILE A 204 -2.03 2.08 -9.78
C ILE A 204 -2.33 3.44 -9.17
N PHE A 205 -1.95 3.61 -7.92
CA PHE A 205 -1.89 4.90 -7.24
C PHE A 205 -0.52 5.49 -7.48
N ALA A 206 -0.44 6.67 -8.06
CA ALA A 206 0.82 7.32 -8.41
C ALA A 206 0.91 8.72 -7.83
N ASN A 207 1.96 9.02 -7.08
CA ASN A 207 2.28 10.39 -6.72
C ASN A 207 2.65 11.20 -7.97
N ILE A 208 2.13 12.41 -8.09
CA ILE A 208 2.54 13.36 -9.13
C ILE A 208 3.56 14.33 -8.52
N TYR A 209 4.82 14.18 -8.89
CA TYR A 209 5.94 14.93 -8.29
C TYR A 209 5.76 16.44 -8.33
N LEU A 210 6.18 17.12 -7.27
CA LEU A 210 6.00 18.56 -7.00
C LEU A 210 4.55 19.01 -6.82
N THR A 211 3.62 18.07 -6.66
CA THR A 211 2.22 18.37 -6.35
C THR A 211 1.80 17.65 -5.05
N ASP A 212 0.59 17.94 -4.58
CA ASP A 212 -0.06 17.20 -3.51
C ASP A 212 -1.18 16.33 -4.11
N GLN A 213 -0.90 15.66 -5.22
CA GLN A 213 -1.89 14.86 -5.95
C GLN A 213 -1.44 13.41 -6.07
N ILE A 214 -2.42 12.51 -6.01
CA ILE A 214 -2.26 11.09 -6.35
C ILE A 214 -3.20 10.79 -7.51
N ALA A 215 -2.66 10.27 -8.61
CA ALA A 215 -3.44 9.76 -9.73
C ALA A 215 -3.81 8.29 -9.47
N ILE A 216 -5.08 7.94 -9.62
CA ILE A 216 -5.56 6.55 -9.65
C ILE A 216 -5.70 6.16 -11.11
N ILE A 217 -4.87 5.20 -11.54
CA ILE A 217 -4.64 4.85 -12.95
C ILE A 217 -5.13 3.42 -13.19
N ASP A 218 -5.98 3.24 -14.18
CA ASP A 218 -6.33 1.91 -14.67
C ASP A 218 -5.12 1.25 -15.35
N THR A 219 -4.74 0.06 -14.91
CA THR A 219 -3.51 -0.62 -15.34
C THR A 219 -3.54 -1.15 -16.77
N GLU A 220 -4.73 -1.38 -17.32
CA GLU A 220 -4.90 -1.90 -18.68
C GLU A 220 -4.84 -0.80 -19.71
N THR A 221 -5.50 0.32 -19.44
CA THR A 221 -5.70 1.42 -20.38
C THR A 221 -4.73 2.58 -20.20
N GLY A 222 -4.17 2.77 -18.98
CA GLY A 222 -3.41 3.94 -18.60
C GLY A 222 -4.26 5.20 -18.40
N LEU A 223 -5.57 5.07 -18.32
CA LEU A 223 -6.46 6.19 -18.04
C LEU A 223 -6.43 6.52 -16.53
N VAL A 224 -6.29 7.79 -16.20
CA VAL A 224 -6.51 8.27 -14.84
C VAL A 224 -8.02 8.36 -14.61
N GLU A 225 -8.52 7.52 -13.71
CA GLU A 225 -9.92 7.52 -13.31
C GLU A 225 -10.23 8.63 -12.31
N THR A 226 -9.31 8.88 -11.39
CA THR A 226 -9.47 9.89 -10.35
C THR A 226 -8.14 10.57 -10.04
N MET A 227 -8.20 11.88 -9.78
CA MET A 227 -7.08 12.66 -9.24
C MET A 227 -7.43 13.07 -7.81
N LEU A 228 -6.77 12.47 -6.82
CA LEU A 228 -6.96 12.79 -5.42
C LEU A 228 -6.19 14.05 -5.06
N ASP A 229 -6.82 14.97 -4.35
CA ASP A 229 -6.21 16.17 -3.80
C ASP A 229 -5.84 15.97 -2.32
N MET A 230 -4.55 15.85 -2.04
CA MET A 230 -4.00 15.57 -0.72
C MET A 230 -3.49 16.84 0.01
N ARG A 231 -3.76 18.03 -0.50
CA ARG A 231 -3.28 19.31 0.09
C ARG A 231 -3.66 19.49 1.56
N GLY A 232 -4.71 18.82 2.03
CA GLY A 232 -5.13 18.81 3.43
C GLY A 232 -4.11 18.22 4.40
N LEU A 233 -3.16 17.39 3.95
CA LEU A 233 -2.10 16.82 4.79
C LEU A 233 -0.94 17.81 5.04
N ARG A 234 -0.66 18.71 4.11
CA ARG A 234 0.50 19.62 4.15
C ARG A 234 0.56 20.54 5.38
N PRO A 235 -0.54 21.13 5.86
CA PRO A 235 -0.49 22.00 7.05
C PRO A 235 0.00 21.30 8.32
N GLU A 236 -0.27 19.99 8.43
CA GLU A 236 0.17 19.18 9.57
C GLU A 236 1.70 18.99 9.58
N GLU A 237 2.34 18.99 8.42
CA GLU A 237 3.78 18.77 8.27
C GLU A 237 4.62 20.04 8.54
N ASN A 238 4.03 21.22 8.46
CA ASN A 238 4.72 22.50 8.68
C ASN A 238 5.99 22.63 7.81
N LEU A 239 5.90 22.23 6.54
CA LEU A 239 7.02 22.19 5.61
C LEU A 239 7.49 23.58 5.22
N SER A 240 8.80 23.78 5.18
CA SER A 240 9.42 25.07 4.89
C SER A 240 10.23 25.09 3.59
N VAL A 241 10.47 23.92 2.97
CA VAL A 241 11.41 23.77 1.85
C VAL A 241 10.72 23.23 0.60
N THR A 242 11.12 23.75 -0.55
CA THR A 242 10.72 23.21 -1.85
C THR A 242 11.29 21.80 -2.00
N GLY A 243 10.44 20.82 -2.33
CA GLY A 243 10.84 19.41 -2.49
C GLY A 243 10.45 18.50 -1.33
N GLU A 244 9.98 19.05 -0.21
CA GLU A 244 9.34 18.29 0.88
C GLU A 244 7.89 17.99 0.49
N VAL A 245 7.70 17.20 -0.56
CA VAL A 245 6.41 16.93 -1.19
C VAL A 245 5.87 15.58 -0.79
N LEU A 246 4.55 15.40 -0.99
CA LEU A 246 3.88 14.10 -0.91
C LEU A 246 4.61 13.09 -1.78
N ASN A 247 5.08 12.00 -1.20
CA ASN A 247 5.70 10.88 -1.91
C ASN A 247 5.83 9.67 -0.98
N GLY A 248 5.21 8.58 -1.35
CA GLY A 248 5.13 7.34 -0.59
C GLY A 248 3.68 6.94 -0.35
N ILE A 249 3.30 5.80 -0.91
CA ILE A 249 1.99 5.17 -0.81
C ILE A 249 2.24 3.70 -0.45
N ALA A 250 1.52 3.18 0.53
CA ALA A 250 1.56 1.76 0.84
C ALA A 250 0.16 1.22 1.06
N TYR A 251 -0.07 -0.02 0.67
CA TYR A 251 -1.34 -0.70 0.84
C TYR A 251 -1.18 -2.00 1.63
N ASP A 252 -1.91 -2.10 2.72
CA ASP A 252 -2.08 -3.34 3.47
C ASP A 252 -3.22 -4.13 2.85
N GLU A 253 -2.88 -5.04 1.96
CA GLU A 253 -3.85 -5.86 1.22
C GLU A 253 -4.69 -6.77 2.14
N GLU A 254 -4.10 -7.22 3.26
CA GLU A 254 -4.79 -8.09 4.21
C GLU A 254 -5.93 -7.38 4.95
N ASN A 255 -5.72 -6.11 5.31
CA ASN A 255 -6.68 -5.34 6.11
C ASN A 255 -7.33 -4.17 5.34
N GLY A 256 -7.02 -3.98 4.06
CA GLY A 256 -7.58 -2.93 3.23
C GLY A 256 -7.17 -1.52 3.67
N ARG A 257 -5.98 -1.34 4.29
CA ARG A 257 -5.52 -0.05 4.80
C ARG A 257 -4.61 0.64 3.80
N LEU A 258 -4.84 1.92 3.59
CA LEU A 258 -4.04 2.76 2.69
C LEU A 258 -3.24 3.78 3.51
N PHE A 259 -1.95 3.87 3.22
CA PHE A 259 -1.03 4.76 3.90
C PHE A 259 -0.37 5.71 2.92
N VAL A 260 -0.11 6.95 3.37
CA VAL A 260 0.60 7.96 2.59
C VAL A 260 1.55 8.75 3.47
N THR A 261 2.68 9.15 2.88
CA THR A 261 3.67 10.02 3.54
C THR A 261 4.31 10.98 2.53
N GLY A 262 5.41 11.62 2.89
CA GLY A 262 6.15 12.51 2.01
C GLY A 262 7.61 12.66 2.40
N LYS A 263 8.38 13.28 1.50
CA LYS A 263 9.82 13.53 1.65
C LYS A 263 10.05 14.42 2.86
N HIS A 264 10.82 13.93 3.83
CA HIS A 264 11.10 14.60 5.11
C HIS A 264 9.88 14.89 5.99
N TRP A 265 8.76 14.20 5.74
CA TRP A 265 7.59 14.35 6.59
C TRP A 265 7.83 13.65 7.94
N LYS A 266 7.19 14.19 8.98
CA LYS A 266 7.24 13.63 10.35
C LYS A 266 6.10 12.67 10.65
N TRP A 267 5.13 12.56 9.72
CA TRP A 267 3.97 11.72 9.85
C TRP A 267 3.77 10.84 8.62
N LEU A 268 3.36 9.63 8.88
CA LEU A 268 2.74 8.72 7.93
C LEU A 268 1.26 8.65 8.28
N TYR A 269 0.39 8.86 7.31
CA TYR A 269 -1.05 8.93 7.51
C TYR A 269 -1.72 7.67 6.98
N GLU A 270 -2.56 7.04 7.81
CA GLU A 270 -3.53 6.06 7.36
C GLU A 270 -4.78 6.81 6.92
N ILE A 271 -5.22 6.55 5.71
CA ILE A 271 -6.36 7.23 5.09
C ILE A 271 -7.40 6.22 4.59
N THR A 272 -8.64 6.68 4.50
CA THR A 272 -9.68 6.02 3.74
C THR A 272 -10.18 6.96 2.65
N LEU A 273 -10.56 6.39 1.50
CA LEU A 273 -11.07 7.16 0.37
C LEU A 273 -12.60 7.29 0.48
N ASN A 274 -13.10 8.48 0.15
CA ASN A 274 -14.53 8.73 0.12
C ASN A 274 -15.06 8.43 -1.28
N PRO A 275 -15.86 7.38 -1.49
CA PRO A 275 -16.48 7.13 -2.78
C PRO A 275 -17.39 8.31 -3.16
N ILE A 276 -17.34 8.74 -4.41
CA ILE A 276 -18.33 9.67 -4.95
C ILE A 276 -19.64 8.90 -5.05
N SER A 277 -20.63 9.26 -4.21
CA SER A 277 -21.98 8.74 -4.39
C SER A 277 -22.47 9.16 -5.76
N GLN A 278 -22.55 8.23 -6.69
CA GLN A 278 -23.19 8.52 -7.97
C GLN A 278 -24.61 9.01 -7.67
N PRO A 279 -25.06 10.12 -8.28
CA PRO A 279 -26.47 10.51 -8.17
C PRO A 279 -27.29 9.31 -8.66
N ALA A 280 -28.25 8.85 -7.82
CA ALA A 280 -29.09 7.73 -8.17
C ALA A 280 -29.57 7.92 -9.60
N LEU A 281 -29.30 6.94 -10.47
CA LEU A 281 -29.82 6.95 -11.83
C LEU A 281 -31.31 7.26 -11.73
N PRO A 282 -31.86 8.24 -12.49
CA PRO A 282 -33.25 8.55 -12.44
C PRO A 282 -33.99 7.24 -12.69
N THR A 283 -34.83 6.86 -11.73
CA THR A 283 -35.66 5.66 -11.82
C THR A 283 -36.45 5.82 -13.12
N GLU A 284 -36.21 4.94 -14.08
CA GLU A 284 -36.96 4.96 -15.32
C GLU A 284 -38.44 4.91 -14.94
N THR A 285 -39.14 5.98 -15.20
CA THR A 285 -40.59 6.01 -15.04
C THR A 285 -41.12 4.95 -16.01
N PRO A 286 -41.86 3.93 -15.54
CA PRO A 286 -42.40 2.93 -16.45
C PRO A 286 -43.18 3.63 -17.54
N LEU A 287 -42.83 3.38 -18.79
CA LEU A 287 -43.60 3.85 -19.95
C LEU A 287 -45.06 3.45 -19.72
N PRO A 288 -46.02 4.39 -19.90
CA PRO A 288 -47.41 4.05 -19.77
C PRO A 288 -47.72 2.90 -20.72
N SER A 289 -48.30 1.85 -20.16
CA SER A 289 -48.75 0.66 -20.89
C SER A 289 -49.57 1.10 -22.11
N ALA A 290 -49.13 0.69 -23.30
CA ALA A 290 -49.86 0.99 -24.54
C ALA A 290 -51.26 0.43 -24.40
N THR A 291 -52.26 1.30 -24.45
CA THR A 291 -53.70 0.92 -24.50
C THR A 291 -53.89 0.02 -25.71
N PRO A 292 -54.46 -1.19 -25.56
CA PRO A 292 -54.72 -2.05 -26.71
C PRO A 292 -55.69 -1.34 -27.68
N PRO A 293 -55.49 -1.49 -29.00
CA PRO A 293 -56.39 -0.88 -30.01
C PRO A 293 -57.81 -1.43 -29.85
N LEU A 294 -58.79 -0.53 -29.91
CA LEU A 294 -60.19 -0.88 -29.88
C LEU A 294 -60.55 -1.88 -31.03
N PRO A 295 -61.39 -2.86 -30.79
CA PRO A 295 -61.77 -3.81 -31.82
C PRO A 295 -62.50 -3.08 -32.97
N VAL A 296 -62.04 -3.31 -34.17
CA VAL A 296 -62.68 -2.82 -35.37
C VAL A 296 -64.01 -3.60 -35.57
N ASP A 297 -65.14 -2.90 -35.48
CA ASP A 297 -66.48 -3.46 -35.75
C ASP A 297 -66.63 -3.70 -37.25
N LEU A 298 -66.46 -4.96 -37.66
CA LEU A 298 -66.77 -5.41 -39.04
C LEU A 298 -68.26 -5.85 -39.07
N ARG A 299 -69.14 -4.91 -39.22
CA ARG A 299 -70.50 -5.26 -39.61
C ARG A 299 -70.76 -4.88 -41.09
N PRO A 300 -71.57 -5.74 -41.82
CA PRO A 300 -71.75 -5.68 -43.29
C PRO A 300 -72.57 -4.49 -43.80
#